data_64d42150e0d96ed6ff21bb0a1eb16dd0
#
_entry.id   64d42150e0d96ed6ff21bb0a1eb16dd0
#
_cell.length_a   1.000
_cell.length_b   1.000
_cell.length_c   1.000
_cell.angle_alpha   90.00
_cell.angle_beta   90.00
_cell.angle_gamma   90.00
#
_symmetry.space_group_name_H-M   'P 1'
#
loop_
_entity.id
_entity.type
_entity.pdbx_description
1 polymer ?
#
loop_
_entity_poly.entity_id
_entity_poly.type
_entity_poly.pdbx_seq_one_letter_code
_entity_poly.pdbx_strand_id
1 'polypeptide(L)'
;MVLDNNKRVQEAGCSAFATLEEDAGAELAPYLEPVLRNLVLAFDKYQHKNMLILYDAVGTLADAVGRALQNSVYVDILMPPLTNRWAKLKDDDEDLIPLLEVINSYFEVFCLCSYVCSPFQCLASVTIAMGPAFLPYAGPVFERCNNIIHQSLLQYQQYQQNSDLDEPDKAFLVVALDLLSGLIQGLTMSLEPLITSCQPNLLGLLTICLKHPQAPVRQSAYALVGDLAMGCFPLLRPAMPGIMQELIMQLDPEPKFEFVSASNNAAWSVGEVALRYGRGELQFQWRSSLHC
;
A
#
# COMPACT_ATOMS: atom_id res chain seq x y z
N MET A 1 -23.74 17.38 -6.96
CA MET A 1 -22.43 18.03 -6.93
C MET A 1 -21.36 17.12 -7.54
N VAL A 2 -21.17 15.91 -7.07
CA VAL A 2 -20.18 14.95 -7.62
C VAL A 2 -20.37 14.73 -9.13
N LEU A 3 -21.60 14.62 -9.62
CA LEU A 3 -21.92 14.44 -11.04
C LEU A 3 -22.18 15.76 -11.80
N ASP A 4 -21.72 16.90 -11.28
CA ASP A 4 -21.86 18.20 -11.96
C ASP A 4 -21.07 18.24 -13.28
N ASN A 5 -21.39 19.16 -14.18
CA ASN A 5 -20.63 19.37 -15.40
C ASN A 5 -19.42 20.29 -15.22
N ASN A 6 -19.41 21.07 -14.15
CA ASN A 6 -18.32 21.97 -13.81
C ASN A 6 -17.29 21.23 -12.96
N LYS A 7 -16.05 21.15 -13.43
CA LYS A 7 -14.94 20.45 -12.76
C LYS A 7 -14.66 20.96 -11.35
N ARG A 8 -14.80 22.28 -11.09
CA ARG A 8 -14.61 22.85 -9.75
C ARG A 8 -15.73 22.44 -8.79
N VAL A 9 -16.96 22.24 -9.31
CA VAL A 9 -18.06 21.73 -8.49
C VAL A 9 -17.88 20.24 -8.20
N GLN A 10 -17.37 19.46 -9.18
CA GLN A 10 -16.98 18.06 -8.96
C GLN A 10 -15.93 17.95 -7.86
N GLU A 11 -14.83 18.71 -7.96
CA GLU A 11 -13.74 18.77 -6.98
C GLU A 11 -14.27 19.12 -5.58
N ALA A 12 -14.97 20.24 -5.45
CA ALA A 12 -15.56 20.65 -4.17
C ALA A 12 -16.56 19.63 -3.62
N GLY A 13 -17.31 18.95 -4.51
CA GLY A 13 -18.27 17.92 -4.13
C GLY A 13 -17.61 16.67 -3.58
N CYS A 14 -16.54 16.18 -4.20
CA CYS A 14 -15.80 15.02 -3.72
C CYS A 14 -15.03 15.33 -2.43
N SER A 15 -14.34 16.48 -2.35
CA SER A 15 -13.63 16.88 -1.13
C SER A 15 -14.56 17.05 0.07
N ALA A 16 -15.71 17.67 -0.12
CA ALA A 16 -16.73 17.79 0.94
C ALA A 16 -17.30 16.43 1.33
N PHE A 17 -17.38 15.50 0.37
CA PHE A 17 -17.85 14.14 0.64
C PHE A 17 -16.82 13.34 1.40
N ALA A 18 -15.53 13.42 1.07
CA ALA A 18 -14.45 12.78 1.83
C ALA A 18 -14.44 13.24 3.30
N THR A 19 -14.58 14.56 3.55
CA THR A 19 -14.71 15.08 4.93
C THR A 19 -15.94 14.51 5.66
N LEU A 20 -17.07 14.37 4.94
CA LEU A 20 -18.28 13.76 5.51
C LEU A 20 -18.06 12.28 5.85
N GLU A 21 -17.32 11.55 5.02
CA GLU A 21 -16.98 10.14 5.23
C GLU A 21 -16.15 9.94 6.50
N GLU A 22 -15.15 10.80 6.72
CA GLU A 22 -14.34 10.81 7.93
C GLU A 22 -15.19 11.06 9.20
N ASP A 23 -16.10 12.02 9.14
CA ASP A 23 -16.94 12.40 10.29
C ASP A 23 -18.04 11.35 10.56
N ALA A 24 -18.70 10.86 9.52
CA ALA A 24 -19.84 9.95 9.64
C ALA A 24 -19.42 8.48 9.85
N GLY A 25 -18.24 8.09 9.34
CA GLY A 25 -17.71 6.74 9.52
C GLY A 25 -18.70 5.65 9.15
N ALA A 26 -18.87 4.66 10.04
CA ALA A 26 -19.76 3.51 9.84
C ALA A 26 -21.26 3.88 9.69
N GLU A 27 -21.68 5.08 10.06
CA GLU A 27 -23.08 5.53 9.89
C GLU A 27 -23.47 5.67 8.41
N LEU A 28 -22.49 5.74 7.51
CA LEU A 28 -22.71 5.72 6.05
C LEU A 28 -23.15 4.34 5.51
N ALA A 29 -22.94 3.26 6.25
CA ALA A 29 -23.23 1.91 5.78
C ALA A 29 -24.65 1.72 5.20
N PRO A 30 -25.73 2.30 5.75
CA PRO A 30 -27.08 2.20 5.17
C PRO A 30 -27.23 2.93 3.82
N TYR A 31 -26.33 3.84 3.49
CA TYR A 31 -26.37 4.68 2.28
C TYR A 31 -25.36 4.23 1.22
N LEU A 32 -24.61 3.15 1.43
CA LEU A 32 -23.51 2.72 0.58
C LEU A 32 -23.96 2.49 -0.87
N GLU A 33 -25.08 1.82 -1.11
CA GLU A 33 -25.48 1.52 -2.48
C GLU A 33 -25.69 2.80 -3.32
N PRO A 34 -26.50 3.80 -2.92
CA PRO A 34 -26.66 5.02 -3.70
C PRO A 34 -25.35 5.82 -3.77
N VAL A 35 -24.50 5.82 -2.74
CA VAL A 35 -23.18 6.48 -2.74
C VAL A 35 -22.30 5.84 -3.80
N LEU A 36 -22.07 4.53 -3.75
CA LEU A 36 -21.22 3.80 -4.69
C LEU A 36 -21.70 3.97 -6.14
N ARG A 37 -23.00 3.89 -6.41
CA ARG A 37 -23.55 4.12 -7.75
C ARG A 37 -23.24 5.52 -8.29
N ASN A 38 -23.26 6.55 -7.44
CA ASN A 38 -22.90 7.91 -7.85
C ASN A 38 -21.39 8.07 -8.07
N LEU A 39 -20.54 7.49 -7.23
CA LEU A 39 -19.08 7.50 -7.41
C LEU A 39 -18.68 6.76 -8.68
N VAL A 40 -19.28 5.59 -8.95
CA VAL A 40 -19.03 4.82 -10.18
C VAL A 40 -19.34 5.61 -11.43
N LEU A 41 -20.45 6.36 -11.48
CA LEU A 41 -20.76 7.24 -12.62
C LEU A 41 -19.74 8.35 -12.81
N ALA A 42 -19.03 8.76 -11.74
CA ALA A 42 -17.99 9.76 -11.83
C ALA A 42 -16.72 9.22 -12.54
N PHE A 43 -16.40 7.92 -12.47
CA PHE A 43 -15.27 7.32 -13.19
C PHE A 43 -15.36 7.50 -14.71
N ASP A 44 -16.55 7.50 -15.28
CA ASP A 44 -16.76 7.72 -16.72
C ASP A 44 -16.78 9.21 -17.09
N LYS A 45 -17.05 10.07 -16.11
CA LYS A 45 -17.25 11.51 -16.34
C LYS A 45 -16.00 12.35 -16.06
N TYR A 46 -15.17 11.93 -15.09
CA TYR A 46 -14.05 12.73 -14.61
C TYR A 46 -12.87 12.69 -15.57
N GLN A 47 -12.20 13.84 -15.69
CA GLN A 47 -10.93 13.93 -16.38
C GLN A 47 -9.79 13.70 -15.36
N HIS A 48 -8.60 13.39 -15.88
CA HIS A 48 -7.42 13.04 -15.11
C HIS A 48 -7.29 13.76 -13.75
N LYS A 49 -7.28 15.10 -13.73
CA LYS A 49 -7.08 15.89 -12.50
C LYS A 49 -8.14 15.63 -11.41
N ASN A 50 -9.42 15.45 -11.81
CA ASN A 50 -10.49 15.19 -10.85
C ASN A 50 -10.58 13.70 -10.49
N MET A 51 -9.96 12.83 -11.29
CA MET A 51 -9.88 11.41 -10.98
C MET A 51 -9.12 11.14 -9.68
N LEU A 52 -8.07 11.92 -9.41
CA LEU A 52 -7.29 11.82 -8.16
C LEU A 52 -8.20 11.98 -6.93
N ILE A 53 -9.05 13.03 -6.96
CA ILE A 53 -9.97 13.33 -5.86
C ILE A 53 -11.07 12.26 -5.74
N LEU A 54 -11.43 11.63 -6.88
CA LEU A 54 -12.37 10.51 -6.85
C LEU A 54 -11.77 9.25 -6.23
N TYR A 55 -10.49 8.95 -6.50
CA TYR A 55 -9.79 7.84 -5.85
C TYR A 55 -9.68 8.07 -4.35
N ASP A 56 -9.35 9.29 -3.94
CA ASP A 56 -9.33 9.72 -2.55
C ASP A 56 -10.67 9.46 -1.85
N ALA A 57 -11.77 9.97 -2.42
CA ALA A 57 -13.11 9.74 -1.88
C ALA A 57 -13.46 8.23 -1.79
N VAL A 58 -13.07 7.41 -2.77
CA VAL A 58 -13.33 5.96 -2.72
C VAL A 58 -12.49 5.28 -1.63
N GLY A 59 -11.22 5.66 -1.46
CA GLY A 59 -10.35 5.14 -0.40
C GLY A 59 -10.86 5.51 0.99
N THR A 60 -11.18 6.79 1.21
CA THR A 60 -11.77 7.30 2.47
C THR A 60 -13.09 6.61 2.80
N LEU A 61 -13.98 6.41 1.80
CA LEU A 61 -15.20 5.64 1.98
C LEU A 61 -14.90 4.21 2.45
N ALA A 62 -13.94 3.54 1.81
CA ALA A 62 -13.58 2.16 2.17
C ALA A 62 -13.08 2.07 3.62
N ASP A 63 -12.24 3.00 4.04
CA ASP A 63 -11.75 3.08 5.42
C ASP A 63 -12.88 3.37 6.42
N ALA A 64 -13.77 4.31 6.08
CA ALA A 64 -14.88 4.71 6.94
C ALA A 64 -15.89 3.59 7.19
N VAL A 65 -16.27 2.85 6.14
CA VAL A 65 -17.32 1.82 6.24
C VAL A 65 -16.77 0.40 6.47
N GLY A 66 -15.49 0.19 6.23
CA GLY A 66 -14.77 -1.04 6.50
C GLY A 66 -15.49 -2.28 5.94
N ARG A 67 -15.72 -3.26 6.81
CA ARG A 67 -16.31 -4.57 6.43
C ARG A 67 -17.71 -4.51 5.81
N ALA A 68 -18.41 -3.37 5.86
CA ALA A 68 -19.68 -3.24 5.15
C ALA A 68 -19.51 -3.43 3.63
N LEU A 69 -18.31 -3.11 3.07
CA LEU A 69 -17.98 -3.34 1.67
C LEU A 69 -17.84 -4.82 1.27
N GLN A 70 -17.84 -5.77 2.22
CA GLN A 70 -17.78 -7.21 1.91
C GLN A 70 -19.08 -7.74 1.28
N ASN A 71 -20.14 -6.96 1.29
CA ASN A 71 -21.39 -7.32 0.64
C ASN A 71 -21.19 -7.42 -0.89
N SER A 72 -21.57 -8.57 -1.48
CA SER A 72 -21.41 -8.84 -2.90
C SER A 72 -22.02 -7.77 -3.81
N VAL A 73 -23.15 -7.17 -3.41
CA VAL A 73 -23.79 -6.08 -4.17
C VAL A 73 -22.86 -4.88 -4.30
N TYR A 74 -22.14 -4.53 -3.24
CA TYR A 74 -21.20 -3.38 -3.27
C TYR A 74 -19.93 -3.72 -4.03
N VAL A 75 -19.43 -4.95 -3.90
CA VAL A 75 -18.31 -5.48 -4.70
C VAL A 75 -18.65 -5.40 -6.19
N ASP A 76 -19.82 -5.89 -6.60
CA ASP A 76 -20.28 -5.87 -7.99
C ASP A 76 -20.48 -4.46 -8.55
N ILE A 77 -20.73 -3.47 -7.71
CA ILE A 77 -20.83 -2.06 -8.12
C ILE A 77 -19.44 -1.44 -8.26
N LEU A 78 -18.55 -1.61 -7.28
CA LEU A 78 -17.29 -0.86 -7.19
C LEU A 78 -16.15 -1.47 -8.00
N MET A 79 -16.02 -2.80 -8.03
CA MET A 79 -14.86 -3.45 -8.65
C MET A 79 -14.76 -3.32 -10.18
N PRO A 80 -15.86 -3.38 -10.97
CA PRO A 80 -15.75 -3.27 -12.42
C PRO A 80 -15.11 -1.96 -12.91
N PRO A 81 -15.48 -0.75 -12.44
CA PRO A 81 -14.81 0.48 -12.87
C PRO A 81 -13.35 0.56 -12.40
N LEU A 82 -13.03 0.10 -11.19
CA LEU A 82 -11.66 0.06 -10.69
C LEU A 82 -10.78 -0.88 -11.51
N THR A 83 -11.22 -2.11 -11.75
CA THR A 83 -10.47 -3.09 -12.56
C THR A 83 -10.35 -2.66 -14.02
N ASN A 84 -11.38 -2.04 -14.60
CA ASN A 84 -11.33 -1.49 -15.95
C ASN A 84 -10.31 -0.35 -16.05
N ARG A 85 -10.26 0.54 -15.05
CA ARG A 85 -9.26 1.61 -14.98
C ARG A 85 -7.86 1.02 -14.82
N TRP A 86 -7.68 0.09 -13.89
CA TRP A 86 -6.45 -0.65 -13.66
C TRP A 86 -5.89 -1.28 -14.93
N ALA A 87 -6.73 -1.94 -15.72
CA ALA A 87 -6.33 -2.61 -16.96
C ALA A 87 -5.93 -1.65 -18.10
N LYS A 88 -6.41 -0.39 -18.08
CA LYS A 88 -6.12 0.62 -19.10
C LYS A 88 -4.80 1.35 -18.87
N LEU A 89 -4.34 1.46 -17.64
CA LEU A 89 -3.11 2.16 -17.30
C LEU A 89 -1.91 1.25 -17.54
N LYS A 90 -0.81 1.81 -18.07
CA LYS A 90 0.48 1.11 -18.19
C LYS A 90 1.23 1.14 -16.86
N ASP A 91 2.26 0.29 -16.73
CA ASP A 91 3.05 0.18 -15.50
C ASP A 91 3.97 1.39 -15.26
N ASP A 92 4.21 2.20 -16.28
CA ASP A 92 4.96 3.47 -16.27
C ASP A 92 4.06 4.71 -16.38
N ASP A 93 2.74 4.55 -16.25
CA ASP A 93 1.78 5.64 -16.34
C ASP A 93 1.67 6.35 -14.98
N GLU A 94 1.95 7.65 -14.95
CA GLU A 94 1.85 8.45 -13.72
C GLU A 94 0.44 8.43 -13.12
N ASP A 95 -0.59 8.17 -13.94
CA ASP A 95 -1.98 7.99 -13.48
C ASP A 95 -2.18 6.69 -12.67
N LEU A 96 -1.23 5.76 -12.74
CA LEU A 96 -1.26 4.53 -11.95
C LEU A 96 -1.00 4.82 -10.47
N ILE A 97 -0.06 5.74 -10.18
CA ILE A 97 0.32 6.11 -8.81
C ILE A 97 -0.91 6.53 -7.98
N PRO A 98 -1.77 7.45 -8.44
CA PRO A 98 -2.94 7.86 -7.68
C PRO A 98 -4.03 6.80 -7.51
N LEU A 99 -4.11 5.83 -8.43
CA LEU A 99 -5.01 4.68 -8.26
C LEU A 99 -4.50 3.76 -7.15
N LEU A 100 -3.18 3.67 -7.00
CA LEU A 100 -2.50 2.91 -5.96
C LEU A 100 -2.38 3.72 -4.67
N GLU A 101 -2.04 5.01 -4.81
CA GLU A 101 -1.79 5.97 -3.73
C GLU A 101 -2.24 7.37 -4.16
N VAL A 102 -2.88 8.14 -3.29
CA VAL A 102 -3.03 9.60 -3.47
C VAL A 102 -1.85 10.30 -2.82
N ILE A 103 -1.12 11.08 -3.60
CA ILE A 103 0.20 11.64 -3.28
C ILE A 103 0.18 12.52 -2.04
N ASN A 104 1.10 12.23 -1.14
CA ASN A 104 1.45 12.97 0.06
C ASN A 104 2.34 14.20 -0.24
N SER A 105 1.96 15.09 -1.19
CA SER A 105 2.78 16.26 -1.50
C SER A 105 2.57 17.47 -0.56
N TYR A 106 1.64 17.39 0.39
CA TYR A 106 1.40 18.47 1.36
C TYR A 106 1.82 18.16 2.80
N PHE A 107 2.35 16.97 3.08
CA PHE A 107 2.56 16.50 4.46
C PHE A 107 3.99 16.64 4.99
N GLU A 108 4.95 17.14 4.22
CA GLU A 108 6.32 17.38 4.71
C GLU A 108 6.42 18.47 5.80
N VAL A 109 5.37 19.25 6.02
CA VAL A 109 5.42 20.43 6.93
C VAL A 109 4.66 20.27 8.24
N PHE A 110 3.79 19.26 8.44
CA PHE A 110 2.86 19.33 9.59
C PHE A 110 2.76 18.09 10.51
N CYS A 111 3.50 17.03 10.33
CA CYS A 111 3.33 15.82 11.16
C CYS A 111 4.26 15.77 12.37
N LEU A 112 3.94 16.53 13.41
CA LEU A 112 4.45 16.36 14.79
C LEU A 112 3.56 15.46 15.66
N CYS A 113 2.52 14.83 15.11
CA CYS A 113 1.62 13.95 15.86
C CYS A 113 1.60 12.56 15.22
N SER A 114 2.30 11.64 15.89
CA SER A 114 2.21 10.19 15.71
C SER A 114 0.76 9.71 15.71
N TYR A 115 0.45 8.69 14.93
CA TYR A 115 -0.81 7.93 14.87
C TYR A 115 -1.82 8.32 13.79
N VAL A 116 -1.46 9.01 12.73
CA VAL A 116 -2.36 9.05 11.58
C VAL A 116 -1.78 8.16 10.49
N CYS A 117 -2.37 6.97 10.30
CA CYS A 117 -2.26 6.22 9.05
C CYS A 117 -2.38 7.20 7.89
N SER A 118 -1.51 7.10 6.91
CA SER A 118 -1.64 7.87 5.67
C SER A 118 -3.03 7.57 5.06
N PRO A 119 -3.92 8.53 4.91
CA PRO A 119 -5.32 8.25 4.56
C PRO A 119 -5.56 7.93 3.07
N PHE A 120 -4.52 7.65 2.26
CA PHE A 120 -4.64 7.80 0.81
C PHE A 120 -4.08 6.64 -0.03
N GLN A 121 -4.66 5.44 0.15
CA GLN A 121 -4.34 4.26 -0.68
C GLN A 121 -5.62 3.62 -1.19
N CYS A 122 -6.19 4.11 -2.29
CA CYS A 122 -7.51 3.70 -2.76
C CYS A 122 -7.66 2.17 -2.85
N LEU A 123 -6.83 1.48 -3.64
CA LEU A 123 -6.94 0.02 -3.78
C LEU A 123 -6.51 -0.74 -2.53
N ALA A 124 -5.56 -0.23 -1.76
CA ALA A 124 -5.17 -0.84 -0.49
C ALA A 124 -6.32 -0.78 0.53
N SER A 125 -6.93 0.40 0.73
CA SER A 125 -8.09 0.58 1.61
C SER A 125 -9.29 -0.27 1.15
N VAL A 126 -9.59 -0.29 -0.15
CA VAL A 126 -10.65 -1.15 -0.72
C VAL A 126 -10.35 -2.63 -0.46
N THR A 127 -9.11 -3.08 -0.60
CA THR A 127 -8.72 -4.48 -0.34
C THR A 127 -8.89 -4.85 1.12
N ILE A 128 -8.45 -3.99 2.03
CA ILE A 128 -8.56 -4.19 3.47
C ILE A 128 -10.05 -4.24 3.87
N ALA A 129 -10.86 -3.30 3.39
CA ALA A 129 -12.28 -3.23 3.70
C ALA A 129 -13.05 -4.43 3.15
N MET A 130 -12.81 -4.82 1.90
CA MET A 130 -13.46 -5.98 1.27
C MET A 130 -12.97 -7.32 1.83
N GLY A 131 -11.72 -7.38 2.33
CA GLY A 131 -11.15 -8.63 2.85
C GLY A 131 -11.33 -9.80 1.88
N PRO A 132 -11.86 -10.95 2.32
CA PRO A 132 -12.00 -12.14 1.46
C PRO A 132 -12.82 -11.92 0.18
N ALA A 133 -13.70 -10.92 0.12
CA ALA A 133 -14.47 -10.59 -1.08
C ALA A 133 -13.58 -10.03 -2.21
N PHE A 134 -12.38 -9.53 -1.90
CA PHE A 134 -11.40 -9.09 -2.89
C PHE A 134 -10.62 -10.25 -3.55
N LEU A 135 -10.65 -11.46 -3.00
CA LEU A 135 -9.84 -12.60 -3.45
C LEU A 135 -9.91 -12.87 -4.97
N PRO A 136 -11.07 -12.77 -5.65
CA PRO A 136 -11.16 -12.97 -7.11
C PRO A 136 -10.32 -11.98 -7.94
N TYR A 137 -9.97 -10.84 -7.36
CA TYR A 137 -9.20 -9.76 -8.01
C TYR A 137 -7.72 -9.75 -7.60
N ALA A 138 -7.37 -10.50 -6.56
CA ALA A 138 -6.05 -10.46 -5.94
C ALA A 138 -4.92 -10.92 -6.88
N GLY A 139 -5.13 -11.96 -7.70
CA GLY A 139 -4.11 -12.50 -8.59
C GLY A 139 -3.52 -11.46 -9.54
N PRO A 140 -4.32 -10.85 -10.44
CA PRO A 140 -3.83 -9.82 -11.36
C PRO A 140 -3.21 -8.60 -10.67
N VAL A 141 -3.75 -8.18 -9.51
CA VAL A 141 -3.21 -7.05 -8.74
C VAL A 141 -1.85 -7.41 -8.16
N PHE A 142 -1.74 -8.56 -7.50
CA PHE A 142 -0.50 -9.06 -6.92
C PHE A 142 0.61 -9.22 -7.96
N GLU A 143 0.32 -9.90 -9.07
CA GLU A 143 1.28 -10.13 -10.16
C GLU A 143 1.80 -8.80 -10.73
N ARG A 144 0.92 -7.84 -10.96
CA ARG A 144 1.32 -6.53 -11.47
C ARG A 144 2.19 -5.77 -10.49
N CYS A 145 1.84 -5.73 -9.20
CA CYS A 145 2.68 -5.10 -8.17
C CYS A 145 4.07 -5.75 -8.11
N ASN A 146 4.12 -7.09 -8.12
CA ASN A 146 5.39 -7.83 -8.13
C ASN A 146 6.25 -7.49 -9.35
N ASN A 147 5.64 -7.33 -10.53
CA ASN A 147 6.31 -6.92 -11.77
C ASN A 147 6.79 -5.46 -11.71
N ILE A 148 5.98 -4.53 -11.20
CA ILE A 148 6.38 -3.12 -11.02
C ILE A 148 7.61 -3.05 -10.12
N ILE A 149 7.61 -3.73 -8.97
CA ILE A 149 8.75 -3.78 -8.06
C ILE A 149 9.99 -4.30 -8.79
N HIS A 150 9.87 -5.40 -9.51
CA HIS A 150 10.98 -5.98 -10.26
C HIS A 150 11.54 -5.03 -11.31
N GLN A 151 10.69 -4.44 -12.15
CA GLN A 151 11.12 -3.51 -13.20
C GLN A 151 11.75 -2.24 -12.63
N SER A 152 11.18 -1.66 -11.58
CA SER A 152 11.73 -0.48 -10.91
C SER A 152 13.11 -0.76 -10.32
N LEU A 153 13.33 -1.93 -9.71
CA LEU A 153 14.64 -2.33 -9.19
C LEU A 153 15.65 -2.56 -10.31
N LEU A 154 15.25 -3.13 -11.44
CA LEU A 154 16.13 -3.28 -12.62
C LEU A 154 16.53 -1.92 -13.20
N GLN A 155 15.58 -0.99 -13.35
CA GLN A 155 15.85 0.38 -13.82
C GLN A 155 16.81 1.09 -12.88
N TYR A 156 16.60 0.97 -11.56
CA TYR A 156 17.49 1.56 -10.57
C TYR A 156 18.91 0.97 -10.64
N GLN A 157 19.04 -0.34 -10.85
CA GLN A 157 20.34 -0.99 -11.05
C GLN A 157 21.04 -0.50 -12.32
N GLN A 158 20.31 -0.28 -13.41
CA GLN A 158 20.85 0.28 -14.66
C GLN A 158 21.32 1.72 -14.45
N TYR A 159 20.52 2.54 -13.76
CA TYR A 159 20.90 3.91 -13.39
C TYR A 159 22.21 3.94 -12.58
N GLN A 160 22.38 3.06 -11.60
CA GLN A 160 23.62 2.97 -10.82
C GLN A 160 24.86 2.60 -11.66
N GLN A 161 24.66 1.87 -12.76
CA GLN A 161 25.75 1.45 -13.66
C GLN A 161 26.05 2.47 -14.77
N ASN A 162 25.11 3.36 -15.06
CA ASN A 162 25.22 4.35 -16.13
C ASN A 162 24.68 5.70 -15.66
N SER A 163 25.61 6.61 -15.37
CA SER A 163 25.29 7.98 -14.90
C SER A 163 24.63 8.88 -15.95
N ASP A 164 24.52 8.44 -17.21
CA ASP A 164 23.82 9.19 -18.26
C ASP A 164 22.30 8.97 -18.24
N LEU A 165 21.83 8.02 -17.43
CA LEU A 165 20.39 7.74 -17.26
C LEU A 165 19.81 8.63 -16.15
N ASP A 166 18.56 9.01 -16.30
CA ASP A 166 17.81 9.68 -15.24
C ASP A 166 17.48 8.69 -14.11
N GLU A 167 17.45 9.20 -12.88
CA GLU A 167 17.05 8.39 -11.72
C GLU A 167 15.58 7.97 -11.87
N PRO A 168 15.26 6.67 -11.79
CA PRO A 168 13.88 6.19 -11.87
C PRO A 168 13.01 6.75 -10.74
N ASP A 169 11.75 7.05 -11.05
CA ASP A 169 10.81 7.49 -10.02
C ASP A 169 10.54 6.37 -9.01
N LYS A 170 10.92 6.63 -7.76
CA LYS A 170 10.70 5.70 -6.64
C LYS A 170 9.22 5.51 -6.29
N ALA A 171 8.34 6.41 -6.72
CA ALA A 171 6.93 6.36 -6.36
C ALA A 171 6.27 5.05 -6.80
N PHE A 172 6.60 4.55 -8.01
CA PHE A 172 6.09 3.26 -8.48
C PHE A 172 6.47 2.09 -7.57
N LEU A 173 7.70 2.09 -7.07
CA LEU A 173 8.19 1.05 -6.17
C LEU A 173 7.51 1.14 -4.80
N VAL A 174 7.37 2.35 -4.27
CA VAL A 174 6.71 2.63 -2.99
C VAL A 174 5.24 2.17 -3.04
N VAL A 175 4.46 2.65 -4.02
CA VAL A 175 3.03 2.35 -4.11
C VAL A 175 2.75 0.87 -4.36
N ALA A 176 3.63 0.18 -5.10
CA ALA A 176 3.49 -1.27 -5.33
C ALA A 176 3.74 -2.06 -4.03
N LEU A 177 4.72 -1.66 -3.21
CA LEU A 177 4.96 -2.26 -1.89
C LEU A 177 3.77 -2.02 -0.94
N ASP A 178 3.24 -0.79 -0.92
CA ASP A 178 2.12 -0.40 -0.05
C ASP A 178 0.83 -1.13 -0.45
N LEU A 179 0.57 -1.31 -1.75
CA LEU A 179 -0.59 -2.11 -2.18
C LEU A 179 -0.43 -3.60 -1.83
N LEU A 180 0.79 -4.15 -1.91
CA LEU A 180 1.03 -5.52 -1.41
C LEU A 180 0.78 -5.62 0.10
N SER A 181 1.14 -4.61 0.89
CA SER A 181 0.78 -4.52 2.31
C SER A 181 -0.74 -4.57 2.50
N GLY A 182 -1.51 -3.76 1.75
CA GLY A 182 -2.97 -3.79 1.77
C GLY A 182 -3.56 -5.16 1.41
N LEU A 183 -3.01 -5.84 0.38
CA LEU A 183 -3.42 -7.20 0.02
C LEU A 183 -3.18 -8.19 1.18
N ILE A 184 -2.02 -8.11 1.84
CA ILE A 184 -1.68 -9.00 2.95
C ILE A 184 -2.56 -8.73 4.17
N GLN A 185 -2.84 -7.48 4.50
CA GLN A 185 -3.75 -7.11 5.58
C GLN A 185 -5.18 -7.61 5.33
N GLY A 186 -5.70 -7.45 4.10
CA GLY A 186 -7.06 -7.84 3.74
C GLY A 186 -7.25 -9.35 3.58
N LEU A 187 -6.27 -10.07 3.04
CA LEU A 187 -6.42 -11.45 2.59
C LEU A 187 -5.59 -12.47 3.38
N THR A 188 -4.58 -12.02 4.12
CA THR A 188 -3.72 -12.85 4.97
C THR A 188 -3.20 -14.12 4.25
N MET A 189 -3.27 -15.29 4.88
CA MET A 189 -2.81 -16.57 4.33
C MET A 189 -3.53 -17.02 3.04
N SER A 190 -4.64 -16.38 2.65
CA SER A 190 -5.27 -16.65 1.35
C SER A 190 -4.37 -16.27 0.16
N LEU A 191 -3.33 -15.45 0.39
CA LEU A 191 -2.32 -15.09 -0.60
C LEU A 191 -1.15 -16.10 -0.71
N GLU A 192 -1.09 -17.12 0.13
CA GLU A 192 0.00 -18.12 0.10
C GLU A 192 0.29 -18.66 -1.30
N PRO A 193 -0.70 -19.07 -2.12
CA PRO A 193 -0.43 -19.56 -3.47
C PRO A 193 0.25 -18.54 -4.37
N LEU A 194 -0.13 -17.26 -4.26
CA LEU A 194 0.47 -16.17 -5.04
C LEU A 194 1.90 -15.87 -4.59
N ILE A 195 2.13 -15.75 -3.27
CA ILE A 195 3.44 -15.46 -2.70
C ILE A 195 4.45 -16.58 -3.01
N THR A 196 4.02 -17.83 -2.95
CA THR A 196 4.90 -19.00 -3.16
C THR A 196 5.21 -19.29 -4.61
N SER A 197 4.28 -18.96 -5.53
CA SER A 197 4.44 -19.25 -6.96
C SER A 197 4.96 -18.09 -7.79
N CYS A 198 4.98 -16.85 -7.27
CA CYS A 198 5.35 -15.68 -8.04
C CYS A 198 6.80 -15.73 -8.57
N GLN A 199 6.97 -15.21 -9.79
CA GLN A 199 8.27 -15.04 -10.42
C GLN A 199 8.37 -13.61 -10.97
N PRO A 200 9.39 -12.85 -10.56
CA PRO A 200 10.41 -13.19 -9.56
C PRO A 200 9.84 -13.35 -8.14
N ASN A 201 10.58 -14.04 -7.26
CA ASN A 201 10.17 -14.32 -5.90
C ASN A 201 10.03 -13.02 -5.08
N LEU A 202 8.85 -12.79 -4.48
CA LEU A 202 8.56 -11.58 -3.71
C LEU A 202 9.54 -11.34 -2.56
N LEU A 203 9.87 -12.38 -1.78
CA LEU A 203 10.79 -12.23 -0.63
C LEU A 203 12.22 -11.88 -1.06
N GLY A 204 12.63 -12.35 -2.26
CA GLY A 204 13.89 -11.96 -2.88
C GLY A 204 13.90 -10.46 -3.24
N LEU A 205 12.83 -9.97 -3.89
CA LEU A 205 12.67 -8.55 -4.21
C LEU A 205 12.60 -7.69 -2.95
N LEU A 206 11.84 -8.12 -1.96
CA LEU A 206 11.72 -7.44 -0.67
C LEU A 206 13.09 -7.28 0.01
N THR A 207 13.93 -8.30 -0.01
CA THR A 207 15.29 -8.24 0.56
C THR A 207 16.15 -7.15 -0.11
N ILE A 208 15.95 -6.89 -1.41
CA ILE A 208 16.62 -5.79 -2.11
C ILE A 208 16.03 -4.44 -1.68
N CYS A 209 14.71 -4.34 -1.57
CA CYS A 209 14.01 -3.12 -1.13
C CYS A 209 14.40 -2.69 0.29
N LEU A 210 14.63 -3.65 1.21
CA LEU A 210 15.07 -3.36 2.59
C LEU A 210 16.43 -2.62 2.64
N LYS A 211 17.27 -2.78 1.60
CA LYS A 211 18.60 -2.16 1.45
C LYS A 211 18.62 -0.98 0.49
N HIS A 212 17.45 -0.58 -0.04
CA HIS A 212 17.38 0.46 -1.05
C HIS A 212 17.91 1.79 -0.49
N PRO A 213 18.71 2.58 -1.23
CA PRO A 213 19.28 3.84 -0.73
C PRO A 213 18.20 4.89 -0.42
N GLN A 214 17.10 4.88 -1.13
CA GLN A 214 15.97 5.80 -0.92
C GLN A 214 15.17 5.40 0.34
N ALA A 215 15.08 6.29 1.33
CA ALA A 215 14.38 6.04 2.59
C ALA A 215 12.88 5.69 2.44
N PRO A 216 12.10 6.34 1.54
CA PRO A 216 10.70 5.97 1.32
C PRO A 216 10.51 4.51 0.89
N VAL A 217 11.39 3.98 0.03
CA VAL A 217 11.34 2.57 -0.39
C VAL A 217 11.58 1.63 0.80
N ARG A 218 12.60 1.95 1.63
CA ARG A 218 12.84 1.15 2.85
C ARG A 218 11.67 1.23 3.82
N GLN A 219 11.06 2.40 3.98
CA GLN A 219 9.88 2.60 4.83
C GLN A 219 8.75 1.65 4.45
N SER A 220 8.33 1.61 3.17
CA SER A 220 7.28 0.71 2.69
C SER A 220 7.71 -0.76 2.75
N ALA A 221 8.99 -1.07 2.45
CA ALA A 221 9.51 -2.43 2.57
C ALA A 221 9.48 -2.95 4.02
N TYR A 222 9.80 -2.10 5.01
CA TYR A 222 9.69 -2.47 6.43
C TYR A 222 8.22 -2.65 6.84
N ALA A 223 7.31 -1.77 6.39
CA ALA A 223 5.88 -1.95 6.63
C ALA A 223 5.39 -3.31 6.10
N LEU A 224 5.75 -3.65 4.86
CA LEU A 224 5.40 -4.94 4.25
C LEU A 224 5.95 -6.14 5.04
N VAL A 225 7.14 -6.06 5.63
CA VAL A 225 7.65 -7.11 6.54
C VAL A 225 6.76 -7.27 7.76
N GLY A 226 6.33 -6.17 8.39
CA GLY A 226 5.43 -6.20 9.54
C GLY A 226 4.08 -6.83 9.20
N ASP A 227 3.49 -6.47 8.06
CA ASP A 227 2.23 -7.03 7.57
C ASP A 227 2.36 -8.52 7.23
N LEU A 228 3.44 -8.93 6.57
CA LEU A 228 3.76 -10.35 6.35
C LEU A 228 3.93 -11.10 7.67
N ALA A 229 4.54 -10.48 8.67
CA ALA A 229 4.65 -11.08 9.99
C ALA A 229 3.28 -11.26 10.64
N MET A 230 2.36 -10.32 10.49
CA MET A 230 0.99 -10.43 11.02
C MET A 230 0.14 -11.45 10.26
N GLY A 231 0.14 -11.36 8.92
CA GLY A 231 -0.80 -12.10 8.07
C GLY A 231 -0.27 -13.43 7.52
N CYS A 232 1.05 -13.55 7.29
CA CYS A 232 1.67 -14.62 6.53
C CYS A 232 3.01 -15.10 7.14
N PHE A 233 3.17 -15.07 8.45
CA PHE A 233 4.43 -15.38 9.13
C PHE A 233 5.10 -16.69 8.72
N PRO A 234 4.38 -17.81 8.50
CA PRO A 234 5.01 -19.05 8.05
C PRO A 234 5.80 -18.91 6.75
N LEU A 235 5.36 -18.03 5.84
CA LEU A 235 6.02 -17.77 4.55
C LEU A 235 7.26 -16.89 4.73
N LEU A 236 7.20 -15.95 5.67
CA LEU A 236 8.29 -15.03 5.97
C LEU A 236 9.44 -15.71 6.74
N ARG A 237 9.11 -16.70 7.58
CA ARG A 237 10.04 -17.35 8.52
C ARG A 237 11.37 -17.82 7.90
N PRO A 238 11.41 -18.44 6.69
CA PRO A 238 12.69 -18.87 6.10
C PRO A 238 13.64 -17.72 5.76
N ALA A 239 13.13 -16.52 5.46
CA ALA A 239 13.92 -15.35 5.12
C ALA A 239 14.31 -14.48 6.33
N MET A 240 13.78 -14.80 7.53
CA MET A 240 13.93 -13.99 8.75
C MET A 240 15.38 -13.66 9.14
N PRO A 241 16.38 -14.58 9.06
CA PRO A 241 17.74 -14.23 9.49
C PRO A 241 18.30 -12.99 8.75
N GLY A 242 18.10 -12.91 7.44
CA GLY A 242 18.54 -11.76 6.64
C GLY A 242 17.69 -10.51 6.86
N ILE A 243 16.37 -10.68 6.94
CA ILE A 243 15.43 -9.58 7.18
C ILE A 243 15.66 -8.92 8.54
N MET A 244 15.81 -9.71 9.61
CA MET A 244 16.04 -9.17 10.96
C MET A 244 17.32 -8.39 11.06
N GLN A 245 18.38 -8.82 10.38
CA GLN A 245 19.63 -8.07 10.37
C GLN A 245 19.44 -6.66 9.79
N GLU A 246 18.74 -6.53 8.66
CA GLU A 246 18.46 -5.25 8.03
C GLU A 246 17.55 -4.36 8.90
N LEU A 247 16.49 -4.95 9.49
CA LEU A 247 15.59 -4.21 10.38
C LEU A 247 16.35 -3.64 11.59
N ILE A 248 17.19 -4.46 12.24
CA ILE A 248 17.95 -4.03 13.43
C ILE A 248 18.94 -2.91 13.08
N MET A 249 19.57 -2.97 11.91
CA MET A 249 20.49 -1.91 11.46
C MET A 249 19.81 -0.55 11.28
N GLN A 250 18.49 -0.51 11.12
CA GLN A 250 17.70 0.73 10.99
C GLN A 250 17.18 1.26 12.32
N LEU A 251 17.35 0.51 13.44
CA LEU A 251 16.94 0.97 14.75
C LEU A 251 17.94 2.00 15.29
N ASP A 252 17.67 3.26 14.97
CA ASP A 252 18.42 4.40 15.49
C ASP A 252 17.56 5.11 16.55
N PRO A 253 18.05 5.29 17.78
CA PRO A 253 17.33 6.02 18.82
C PRO A 253 17.19 7.52 18.52
N GLU A 254 18.06 8.08 17.68
CA GLU A 254 18.05 9.49 17.27
C GLU A 254 18.20 9.63 15.74
N PRO A 255 17.24 9.11 14.95
CA PRO A 255 17.37 9.12 13.50
C PRO A 255 17.31 10.56 12.96
N LYS A 256 18.06 10.82 11.89
CA LYS A 256 17.87 12.06 11.14
C LYS A 256 16.42 12.16 10.68
N PHE A 257 15.89 13.38 10.59
CA PHE A 257 14.48 13.63 10.23
C PHE A 257 14.03 12.84 8.98
N GLU A 258 14.84 12.77 7.95
CA GLU A 258 14.57 12.06 6.70
C GLU A 258 14.44 10.53 6.86
N PHE A 259 14.90 9.95 7.98
CA PHE A 259 14.87 8.50 8.26
C PHE A 259 13.89 8.11 9.37
N VAL A 260 13.23 9.07 10.01
CA VAL A 260 12.33 8.82 11.15
C VAL A 260 11.25 7.79 10.79
N SER A 261 10.57 7.99 9.66
CA SER A 261 9.47 7.10 9.23
C SER A 261 9.96 5.68 8.93
N ALA A 262 11.11 5.56 8.26
CA ALA A 262 11.73 4.25 7.98
C ALA A 262 12.17 3.55 9.29
N SER A 263 12.75 4.27 10.23
CA SER A 263 13.14 3.75 11.54
C SER A 263 11.94 3.30 12.37
N ASN A 264 10.85 4.08 12.35
CA ASN A 264 9.60 3.73 13.02
C ASN A 264 8.99 2.44 12.45
N ASN A 265 8.91 2.31 11.11
CA ASN A 265 8.39 1.10 10.48
C ASN A 265 9.30 -0.12 10.74
N ALA A 266 10.62 0.07 10.76
CA ALA A 266 11.56 -0.99 11.16
C ALA A 266 11.32 -1.44 12.61
N ALA A 267 11.17 -0.51 13.55
CA ALA A 267 10.91 -0.80 14.95
C ALA A 267 9.57 -1.54 15.15
N TRP A 268 8.51 -1.07 14.47
CA TRP A 268 7.21 -1.73 14.47
C TRP A 268 7.31 -3.16 13.94
N SER A 269 7.98 -3.37 12.79
CA SER A 269 8.14 -4.68 12.16
C SER A 269 8.94 -5.64 13.04
N VAL A 270 9.99 -5.16 13.71
CA VAL A 270 10.72 -5.95 14.71
C VAL A 270 9.78 -6.42 15.82
N GLY A 271 8.91 -5.54 16.32
CA GLY A 271 7.89 -5.88 17.31
C GLY A 271 6.94 -6.97 16.83
N GLU A 272 6.38 -6.83 15.61
CA GLU A 272 5.45 -7.79 15.02
C GLU A 272 6.08 -9.16 14.79
N VAL A 273 7.33 -9.19 14.33
CA VAL A 273 8.11 -10.43 14.20
C VAL A 273 8.37 -11.05 15.57
N ALA A 274 8.80 -10.25 16.55
CA ALA A 274 9.12 -10.73 17.89
C ALA A 274 7.93 -11.41 18.58
N LEU A 275 6.72 -10.88 18.41
CA LEU A 275 5.49 -11.46 18.94
C LEU A 275 5.20 -12.86 18.39
N ARG A 276 5.65 -13.19 17.17
CA ARG A 276 5.36 -14.44 16.46
C ARG A 276 6.49 -15.46 16.49
N TYR A 277 7.71 -14.99 16.67
CA TYR A 277 8.90 -15.85 16.64
C TYR A 277 9.06 -16.73 17.91
N GLY A 278 8.47 -16.30 19.03
CA GLY A 278 8.63 -16.97 20.33
C GLY A 278 9.96 -16.64 21.03
N ARG A 279 9.93 -16.66 22.37
CA ARG A 279 11.07 -16.21 23.21
C ARG A 279 12.36 -17.02 23.02
N GLY A 280 12.28 -18.32 22.69
CA GLY A 280 13.44 -19.18 22.56
C GLY A 280 14.25 -19.01 21.27
N GLU A 281 13.57 -18.73 20.16
CA GLU A 281 14.21 -18.61 18.85
C GLU A 281 14.86 -17.23 18.64
N LEU A 282 14.30 -16.18 19.21
CA LEU A 282 14.88 -14.83 19.16
C LEU A 282 16.24 -14.76 19.88
N GLN A 283 16.39 -15.39 21.02
CA GLN A 283 17.66 -15.36 21.77
C GLN A 283 18.81 -15.99 20.98
N PHE A 284 18.54 -16.99 20.16
CA PHE A 284 19.57 -17.64 19.34
C PHE A 284 20.05 -16.72 18.20
N GLN A 285 19.16 -16.00 17.56
CA GLN A 285 19.51 -15.08 16.45
C GLN A 285 20.18 -13.79 16.91
N TRP A 286 19.75 -13.20 18.02
CA TRP A 286 20.40 -12.02 18.59
C TRP A 286 21.87 -12.27 18.98
N ARG A 287 22.17 -13.46 19.50
CA ARG A 287 23.55 -13.83 19.85
C ARG A 287 24.45 -14.00 18.63
N SER A 288 23.93 -14.50 17.51
CA SER A 288 24.73 -14.69 16.30
C SER A 288 24.98 -13.37 15.55
N SER A 289 24.09 -12.37 15.67
CA SER A 289 24.23 -11.06 15.00
C SER A 289 25.11 -10.07 15.76
N LEU A 290 25.31 -10.27 17.08
CA LEU A 290 26.18 -9.42 17.90
C LEU A 290 27.66 -9.85 17.87
N HIS A 291 28.01 -10.92 17.16
CA HIS A 291 29.37 -11.46 17.07
C HIS A 291 29.98 -11.28 15.66
N CYS A 292 29.35 -10.51 14.78
CA CYS A 292 29.89 -9.98 13.53
C CYS A 292 30.05 -8.46 13.62
#